data_2262af5c97ef48367c2e219bd3694fc7
#
_entry.id   2262af5c97ef48367c2e219bd3694fc7
#
_cell.length_a   1.000
_cell.length_b   1.000
_cell.length_c   1.000
_cell.angle_alpha   90.00
_cell.angle_beta   90.00
_cell.angle_gamma   90.00
#
_symmetry.space_group_name_H-M   'P 1'
#
loop_
_entity.id
_entity.type
_entity.pdbx_description
1 polymer ?
#
loop_
_entity_poly.entity_id
_entity_poly.type
_entity_poly.pdbx_seq_one_letter_code
_entity_poly.pdbx_strand_id
1 'polypeptide(L)'
;SLYDFYIHNEVDPLVIIKEYKTYFQFLESVEKKNYICTMSAEEKMIIEYLSKTILSGVRPEELEILRLLLEQKSISINDFKRFVNEKYDRNITNNQVDYAIDVLQGKFVSNDNEYQKYKNIEVISNDHNNFITRMLCYEERLRHDEFRQMVEDIIRVGLTRYEDKFMKTDEIESPFVLYEKYSRRDVSLLMNCGKDLSSVMFGMKRIVDDVFIFVTYHKEKSDDERNYVDGKPDYADAFEDNMIFRWDSKIGMGIESNYMKEVTTAPRKHLLVKKSDAESNFYYMGTFDILDVKEDQKEDNKGILKKICKVVVKMHHPVRDDLLCYLQSTIKENLE
;
A
#
# COMPACT_ATOMS: atom_id res chain seq x y z
N SER A 1 3.90 -22.91 7.66
CA SER A 1 4.18 -21.86 6.64
C SER A 1 3.44 -20.58 6.95
N LEU A 2 3.83 -19.48 6.31
CA LEU A 2 3.13 -18.19 6.42
C LEU A 2 1.69 -18.31 5.88
N TYR A 3 1.50 -19.10 4.86
CA TYR A 3 0.18 -19.38 4.28
C TYR A 3 -0.71 -20.14 5.26
N ASP A 4 -0.21 -21.18 5.89
CA ASP A 4 -0.97 -21.93 6.91
C ASP A 4 -1.33 -21.05 8.10
N PHE A 5 -0.39 -20.18 8.51
CA PHE A 5 -0.64 -19.20 9.56
C PHE A 5 -1.78 -18.24 9.18
N TYR A 6 -1.80 -17.75 7.95
CA TYR A 6 -2.84 -16.87 7.44
C TYR A 6 -4.22 -17.55 7.42
N ILE A 7 -4.29 -18.77 6.88
CA ILE A 7 -5.57 -19.47 6.70
C ILE A 7 -6.17 -19.96 8.05
N HIS A 8 -5.31 -20.41 8.99
CA HIS A 8 -5.81 -21.05 10.23
C HIS A 8 -5.98 -20.06 11.39
N ASN A 9 -5.27 -18.95 11.41
CA ASN A 9 -5.27 -18.06 12.56
C ASN A 9 -6.02 -16.73 12.34
N GLU A 10 -6.58 -16.52 11.15
CA GLU A 10 -7.28 -15.28 10.78
C GLU A 10 -6.44 -14.00 11.00
N VAL A 11 -5.12 -14.17 11.17
CA VAL A 11 -4.20 -13.05 11.37
C VAL A 11 -3.65 -12.58 10.02
N ASP A 12 -3.76 -11.29 9.75
CA ASP A 12 -3.20 -10.72 8.54
C ASP A 12 -1.66 -10.87 8.54
N PRO A 13 -1.06 -11.62 7.59
CA PRO A 13 0.38 -11.86 7.55
C PRO A 13 1.21 -10.58 7.43
N LEU A 14 0.62 -9.47 6.97
CA LEU A 14 1.30 -8.17 6.92
C LEU A 14 1.65 -7.64 8.31
N VAL A 15 0.97 -8.06 9.38
CA VAL A 15 1.34 -7.71 10.76
C VAL A 15 2.71 -8.30 11.08
N ILE A 16 2.95 -9.58 10.71
CA ILE A 16 4.25 -10.24 10.89
C ILE A 16 5.35 -9.49 10.10
N ILE A 17 5.06 -9.16 8.84
CA ILE A 17 6.04 -8.49 7.98
C ILE A 17 6.34 -7.07 8.47
N LYS A 18 5.36 -6.38 9.02
CA LYS A 18 5.56 -5.05 9.62
C LYS A 18 6.54 -5.09 10.80
N GLU A 19 6.44 -6.10 11.65
CA GLU A 19 7.24 -6.22 12.88
C GLU A 19 8.61 -6.88 12.62
N TYR A 20 8.61 -7.98 11.87
CA TYR A 20 9.79 -8.82 11.68
C TYR A 20 10.44 -8.70 10.29
N LYS A 21 9.88 -7.94 9.36
CA LYS A 21 10.26 -7.76 7.94
C LYS A 21 10.05 -9.00 7.07
N THR A 22 10.30 -10.20 7.57
CA THR A 22 10.13 -11.47 6.85
C THR A 22 9.60 -12.56 7.77
N TYR A 23 9.02 -13.60 7.18
CA TYR A 23 8.54 -14.73 7.95
C TYR A 23 9.69 -15.54 8.58
N PHE A 24 10.84 -15.68 7.92
CA PHE A 24 11.98 -16.38 8.53
C PHE A 24 12.52 -15.64 9.75
N GLN A 25 12.58 -14.30 9.76
CA GLN A 25 12.97 -13.52 10.94
C GLN A 25 11.97 -13.65 12.09
N PHE A 26 10.68 -13.76 11.78
CA PHE A 26 9.67 -14.10 12.76
C PHE A 26 9.95 -15.48 13.38
N LEU A 27 10.18 -16.52 12.56
CA LEU A 27 10.50 -17.85 13.05
C LEU A 27 11.76 -17.88 13.91
N GLU A 28 12.85 -17.20 13.51
CA GLU A 28 14.06 -17.04 14.31
C GLU A 28 13.78 -16.40 15.68
N SER A 29 12.84 -15.44 15.73
CA SER A 29 12.46 -14.75 16.96
C SER A 29 11.64 -15.63 17.91
N VAL A 30 10.66 -16.39 17.40
CA VAL A 30 9.72 -17.17 18.23
C VAL A 30 10.21 -18.58 18.54
N GLU A 31 10.87 -19.25 17.62
CA GLU A 31 11.36 -20.62 17.79
C GLU A 31 12.80 -20.69 18.33
N LYS A 32 13.50 -19.56 18.34
CA LYS A 32 14.85 -19.37 18.92
C LYS A 32 15.83 -20.50 18.57
N LYS A 33 15.86 -21.58 19.37
CA LYS A 33 16.82 -22.69 19.20
C LYS A 33 16.36 -23.77 18.22
N ASN A 34 15.09 -23.79 17.85
CA ASN A 34 14.50 -24.86 17.03
C ASN A 34 14.51 -24.52 15.53
N TYR A 35 14.63 -23.26 15.18
CA TYR A 35 14.72 -22.80 13.80
C TYR A 35 15.99 -22.01 13.56
N ILE A 36 16.76 -22.42 12.56
CA ILE A 36 17.93 -21.73 12.06
C ILE A 36 17.77 -21.58 10.55
N CYS A 37 17.68 -20.34 10.08
CA CYS A 37 17.54 -20.06 8.66
C CYS A 37 18.83 -20.45 7.90
N THR A 38 18.72 -21.35 6.95
CA THR A 38 19.82 -21.87 6.14
C THR A 38 20.06 -21.08 4.85
N MET A 39 19.19 -20.11 4.54
CA MET A 39 19.29 -19.29 3.33
C MET A 39 20.55 -18.42 3.30
N SER A 40 21.12 -18.26 2.11
CA SER A 40 22.22 -17.32 1.83
C SER A 40 21.80 -15.86 2.03
N ALA A 41 22.76 -14.95 2.05
CA ALA A 41 22.48 -13.52 2.16
C ALA A 41 21.65 -13.00 0.98
N GLU A 42 21.92 -13.48 -0.23
CA GLU A 42 21.18 -13.12 -1.44
C GLU A 42 19.74 -13.65 -1.40
N GLU A 43 19.54 -14.90 -0.98
CA GLU A 43 18.21 -15.49 -0.82
C GLU A 43 17.39 -14.71 0.21
N LYS A 44 17.96 -14.39 1.35
CA LYS A 44 17.33 -13.55 2.40
C LYS A 44 16.93 -12.18 1.86
N MET A 45 17.81 -11.56 1.06
CA MET A 45 17.54 -10.27 0.43
C MET A 45 16.35 -10.35 -0.55
N ILE A 46 16.27 -11.40 -1.36
CA ILE A 46 15.15 -11.63 -2.28
C ILE A 46 13.85 -11.80 -1.50
N ILE A 47 13.82 -12.65 -0.47
CA ILE A 47 12.63 -12.85 0.38
C ILE A 47 12.21 -11.55 1.05
N GLU A 48 13.14 -10.75 1.57
CA GLU A 48 12.82 -9.45 2.17
C GLU A 48 12.17 -8.51 1.15
N TYR A 49 12.73 -8.42 -0.05
CA TYR A 49 12.19 -7.57 -1.11
C TYR A 49 10.78 -8.00 -1.54
N LEU A 50 10.58 -9.29 -1.81
CA LEU A 50 9.29 -9.84 -2.22
C LEU A 50 8.23 -9.67 -1.12
N SER A 51 8.59 -9.96 0.15
CA SER A 51 7.69 -9.78 1.30
C SER A 51 7.23 -8.33 1.44
N LYS A 52 8.14 -7.37 1.26
CA LYS A 52 7.85 -5.95 1.36
C LYS A 52 7.04 -5.42 0.18
N THR A 53 7.19 -6.00 -1.01
CA THR A 53 6.71 -5.40 -2.25
C THR A 53 5.44 -6.03 -2.77
N ILE A 54 5.31 -7.36 -2.75
CA ILE A 54 4.21 -8.07 -3.41
C ILE A 54 3.33 -8.91 -2.48
N LEU A 55 3.75 -9.16 -1.24
CA LEU A 55 2.97 -9.98 -0.30
C LEU A 55 1.61 -9.36 0.05
N SER A 56 1.48 -8.03 -0.05
CA SER A 56 0.19 -7.36 0.17
C SER A 56 -0.91 -7.87 -0.75
N GLY A 57 -0.56 -8.40 -1.92
CA GLY A 57 -1.48 -9.00 -2.87
C GLY A 57 -2.46 -8.01 -3.49
N VAL A 58 -2.11 -6.71 -3.55
CA VAL A 58 -3.01 -5.68 -4.11
C VAL A 58 -3.20 -5.80 -5.62
N ARG A 59 -2.31 -6.53 -6.29
CA ARG A 59 -2.44 -6.89 -7.72
C ARG A 59 -1.76 -8.24 -7.99
N PRO A 60 -2.20 -9.00 -9.00
CA PRO A 60 -1.75 -10.37 -9.21
C PRO A 60 -0.55 -10.51 -10.14
N GLU A 61 -0.18 -9.49 -10.92
CA GLU A 61 0.76 -9.61 -12.04
C GLU A 61 2.11 -10.17 -11.62
N GLU A 62 2.77 -9.60 -10.62
CA GLU A 62 4.07 -10.06 -10.12
C GLU A 62 3.99 -11.46 -9.53
N LEU A 63 2.93 -11.73 -8.81
CA LEU A 63 2.70 -13.02 -8.14
C LEU A 63 2.48 -14.13 -9.17
N GLU A 64 1.70 -13.86 -10.22
CA GLU A 64 1.45 -14.83 -11.29
C GLU A 64 2.69 -15.06 -12.18
N ILE A 65 3.48 -14.02 -12.45
CA ILE A 65 4.78 -14.20 -13.13
C ILE A 65 5.65 -15.16 -12.33
N LEU A 66 5.81 -14.93 -11.02
CA LEU A 66 6.62 -15.80 -10.17
C LEU A 66 6.05 -17.22 -10.11
N ARG A 67 4.73 -17.36 -9.94
CA ARG A 67 4.07 -18.67 -9.87
C ARG A 67 4.30 -19.50 -11.14
N LEU A 68 4.09 -18.91 -12.30
CA LEU A 68 4.30 -19.59 -13.57
C LEU A 68 5.79 -19.93 -13.77
N LEU A 69 6.70 -19.05 -13.36
CA LEU A 69 8.14 -19.28 -13.46
C LEU A 69 8.70 -20.24 -12.41
N LEU A 70 7.93 -20.71 -11.44
CA LEU A 70 8.31 -21.88 -10.62
C LEU A 70 8.32 -23.16 -11.47
N GLU A 71 7.38 -23.29 -12.41
CA GLU A 71 7.18 -24.49 -13.23
C GLU A 71 7.83 -24.38 -14.62
N GLN A 72 7.90 -23.17 -15.19
CA GLN A 72 8.39 -22.89 -16.54
C GLN A 72 9.65 -22.04 -16.49
N LYS A 73 10.53 -22.22 -17.49
CA LYS A 73 11.73 -21.38 -17.62
C LYS A 73 11.43 -19.99 -18.16
N SER A 74 10.48 -19.89 -19.07
CA SER A 74 10.09 -18.64 -19.73
C SER A 74 8.60 -18.64 -20.08
N ILE A 75 8.03 -17.45 -20.16
CA ILE A 75 6.62 -17.20 -20.46
C ILE A 75 6.55 -16.12 -21.54
N SER A 76 5.77 -16.35 -22.61
CA SER A 76 5.46 -15.30 -23.58
C SER A 76 4.62 -14.20 -22.91
N ILE A 77 4.94 -12.92 -23.13
CA ILE A 77 4.17 -11.78 -22.63
C ILE A 77 2.72 -11.86 -23.11
N ASN A 78 2.48 -12.26 -24.36
CA ASN A 78 1.12 -12.39 -24.89
C ASN A 78 0.32 -13.51 -24.21
N ASP A 79 0.95 -14.67 -23.96
CA ASP A 79 0.30 -15.75 -23.23
C ASP A 79 0.04 -15.39 -21.79
N PHE A 80 0.97 -14.70 -21.12
CA PHE A 80 0.78 -14.18 -19.79
C PHE A 80 -0.41 -13.20 -19.70
N LYS A 81 -0.49 -12.24 -20.63
CA LYS A 81 -1.62 -11.30 -20.70
C LYS A 81 -2.94 -12.02 -20.88
N ARG A 82 -3.01 -12.96 -21.82
CA ARG A 82 -4.21 -13.76 -22.06
C ARG A 82 -4.61 -14.51 -20.78
N PHE A 83 -3.68 -15.19 -20.13
CA PHE A 83 -3.90 -15.91 -18.90
C PHE A 83 -4.47 -15.02 -17.78
N VAL A 84 -3.85 -13.84 -17.52
CA VAL A 84 -4.32 -12.91 -16.48
C VAL A 84 -5.70 -12.35 -16.81
N ASN A 85 -5.92 -11.99 -18.07
CA ASN A 85 -7.21 -11.44 -18.52
C ASN A 85 -8.35 -12.45 -18.37
N GLU A 86 -8.10 -13.71 -18.74
CA GLU A 86 -9.10 -14.80 -18.62
C GLU A 86 -9.33 -15.17 -17.15
N LYS A 87 -8.27 -15.29 -16.35
CA LYS A 87 -8.38 -15.71 -14.94
C LYS A 87 -9.08 -14.67 -14.07
N TYR A 88 -8.81 -13.39 -14.28
CA TYR A 88 -9.23 -12.30 -13.39
C TYR A 88 -10.24 -11.33 -14.02
N ASP A 89 -10.77 -11.67 -15.19
CA ASP A 89 -11.68 -10.81 -15.96
C ASP A 89 -11.15 -9.35 -16.10
N ARG A 90 -9.90 -9.24 -16.54
CA ARG A 90 -9.18 -7.97 -16.69
C ARG A 90 -8.73 -7.77 -18.13
N ASN A 91 -8.24 -6.58 -18.44
CA ASN A 91 -7.61 -6.25 -19.72
C ASN A 91 -6.29 -5.53 -19.47
N ILE A 92 -5.25 -6.29 -19.09
CA ILE A 92 -3.94 -5.72 -18.81
C ILE A 92 -3.19 -5.32 -20.09
N THR A 93 -2.51 -4.18 -20.02
CA THR A 93 -1.72 -3.61 -21.10
C THR A 93 -0.27 -4.13 -21.07
N ASN A 94 0.47 -3.94 -22.17
CA ASN A 94 1.91 -4.24 -22.18
C ASN A 94 2.67 -3.42 -21.12
N ASN A 95 2.32 -2.14 -20.95
CA ASN A 95 2.94 -1.27 -19.95
C ASN A 95 2.76 -1.79 -18.52
N GLN A 96 1.61 -2.40 -18.21
CA GLN A 96 1.38 -3.02 -16.89
C GLN A 96 2.24 -4.27 -16.69
N VAL A 97 2.44 -5.07 -17.74
CA VAL A 97 3.35 -6.22 -17.70
C VAL A 97 4.80 -5.76 -17.55
N ASP A 98 5.23 -4.78 -18.35
CA ASP A 98 6.59 -4.21 -18.25
C ASP A 98 6.86 -3.64 -16.86
N TYR A 99 5.86 -2.97 -16.27
CA TYR A 99 5.96 -2.48 -14.92
C TYR A 99 6.08 -3.60 -13.86
N ALA A 100 5.32 -4.69 -14.02
CA ALA A 100 5.45 -5.85 -13.13
C ALA A 100 6.84 -6.51 -13.25
N ILE A 101 7.40 -6.55 -14.45
CA ILE A 101 8.76 -7.01 -14.69
C ILE A 101 9.77 -6.11 -13.97
N ASP A 102 9.66 -4.80 -14.10
CA ASP A 102 10.53 -3.83 -13.42
C ASP A 102 10.47 -3.98 -11.89
N VAL A 103 9.27 -4.20 -11.34
CA VAL A 103 9.09 -4.51 -9.91
C VAL A 103 9.89 -5.76 -9.53
N LEU A 104 9.76 -6.86 -10.27
CA LEU A 104 10.46 -8.11 -9.99
C LEU A 104 11.97 -8.05 -10.26
N GLN A 105 12.45 -7.04 -10.97
CA GLN A 105 13.89 -6.74 -11.17
C GLN A 105 14.48 -5.84 -10.08
N GLY A 106 13.76 -5.57 -8.99
CA GLY A 106 14.27 -4.76 -7.86
C GLY A 106 14.24 -3.25 -8.12
N LYS A 107 13.52 -2.76 -9.14
CA LYS A 107 13.46 -1.34 -9.48
C LYS A 107 12.43 -0.56 -8.67
N PHE A 108 11.49 -1.24 -8.01
CA PHE A 108 10.47 -0.59 -7.19
C PHE A 108 10.98 -0.31 -5.77
N VAL A 109 11.69 0.80 -5.64
CA VAL A 109 12.37 1.24 -4.42
C VAL A 109 12.07 2.70 -4.12
N SER A 110 12.20 3.10 -2.85
CA SER A 110 11.84 4.45 -2.38
C SER A 110 12.98 5.46 -2.44
N ASN A 111 14.24 5.00 -2.37
CA ASN A 111 15.42 5.85 -2.32
C ASN A 111 16.67 5.10 -2.79
N ASP A 112 17.78 5.85 -2.90
CA ASP A 112 19.06 5.32 -3.39
C ASP A 112 19.64 4.21 -2.50
N ASN A 113 19.47 4.29 -1.18
CA ASN A 113 19.97 3.25 -0.27
C ASN A 113 19.21 1.92 -0.51
N GLU A 114 17.90 2.01 -0.66
CA GLU A 114 17.07 0.84 -0.98
C GLU A 114 17.41 0.30 -2.37
N TYR A 115 17.65 1.19 -3.35
CA TYR A 115 18.11 0.80 -4.68
C TYR A 115 19.45 0.07 -4.61
N GLN A 116 20.45 0.57 -3.89
CA GLN A 116 21.74 -0.11 -3.75
C GLN A 116 21.59 -1.49 -3.10
N LYS A 117 20.66 -1.66 -2.17
CA LYS A 117 20.37 -2.95 -1.53
C LYS A 117 19.78 -3.97 -2.51
N TYR A 118 18.84 -3.56 -3.36
CA TYR A 118 18.03 -4.48 -4.17
C TYR A 118 18.35 -4.47 -5.68
N LYS A 119 19.25 -3.63 -6.16
CA LYS A 119 19.57 -3.49 -7.59
C LYS A 119 20.05 -4.79 -8.27
N ASN A 120 20.54 -5.74 -7.50
CA ASN A 120 21.04 -7.02 -7.98
C ASN A 120 20.08 -8.18 -7.68
N ILE A 121 18.78 -7.89 -7.54
CA ILE A 121 17.76 -8.94 -7.50
C ILE A 121 17.63 -9.53 -8.90
N GLU A 122 18.26 -10.67 -9.10
CA GLU A 122 18.33 -11.36 -10.38
C GLU A 122 17.30 -12.51 -10.42
N VAL A 123 16.01 -12.17 -10.32
CA VAL A 123 14.92 -13.14 -10.33
C VAL A 123 14.50 -13.45 -11.75
N ILE A 124 14.25 -12.42 -12.55
CA ILE A 124 13.78 -12.53 -13.93
C ILE A 124 14.52 -11.59 -14.86
N SER A 125 14.55 -11.95 -16.15
CA SER A 125 14.94 -11.07 -17.24
C SER A 125 13.78 -10.92 -18.22
N ASN A 126 13.72 -9.77 -18.87
CA ASN A 126 12.91 -9.56 -20.07
C ASN A 126 13.87 -9.56 -21.25
N ASP A 127 13.79 -10.56 -22.11
CA ASP A 127 14.55 -10.55 -23.35
C ASP A 127 13.79 -9.74 -24.42
N HIS A 128 14.52 -9.21 -25.39
CA HIS A 128 13.93 -8.39 -26.48
C HIS A 128 12.98 -9.19 -27.39
N ASN A 129 12.74 -10.47 -27.11
CA ASN A 129 11.88 -11.38 -27.88
C ASN A 129 10.48 -11.55 -27.28
N ASN A 130 10.04 -10.66 -26.40
CA ASN A 130 8.72 -10.72 -25.72
C ASN A 130 8.54 -11.92 -24.79
N PHE A 131 9.62 -12.41 -24.17
CA PHE A 131 9.57 -13.43 -23.14
C PHE A 131 10.05 -12.91 -21.80
N ILE A 132 9.33 -13.28 -20.75
CA ILE A 132 9.76 -13.17 -19.35
C ILE A 132 10.48 -14.46 -19.02
N THR A 133 11.76 -14.39 -18.68
CA THR A 133 12.60 -15.58 -18.47
C THR A 133 13.15 -15.60 -17.06
N ARG A 134 13.09 -16.76 -16.41
CA ARG A 134 13.72 -17.00 -15.11
C ARG A 134 15.25 -16.92 -15.25
N MET A 135 15.90 -16.10 -14.42
CA MET A 135 17.36 -16.01 -14.38
C MET A 135 17.99 -17.30 -13.89
N LEU A 136 19.15 -17.65 -14.42
CA LEU A 136 19.87 -18.89 -14.06
C LEU A 136 20.21 -18.91 -12.56
N CYS A 137 20.70 -17.79 -12.01
CA CYS A 137 21.02 -17.69 -10.59
C CYS A 137 19.79 -17.88 -9.68
N TYR A 138 18.61 -17.41 -10.11
CA TYR A 138 17.36 -17.65 -9.41
C TYR A 138 16.93 -19.12 -9.53
N GLU A 139 17.09 -19.74 -10.70
CA GLU A 139 16.83 -21.17 -10.89
C GLU A 139 17.67 -22.05 -9.97
N GLU A 140 18.95 -21.69 -9.80
CA GLU A 140 19.85 -22.39 -8.86
C GLU A 140 19.40 -22.24 -7.40
N ARG A 141 18.99 -21.04 -6.98
CA ARG A 141 18.46 -20.77 -5.65
C ARG A 141 17.15 -21.53 -5.36
N LEU A 142 16.28 -21.70 -6.37
CA LEU A 142 15.06 -22.50 -6.22
C LEU A 142 15.30 -23.99 -5.96
N ARG A 143 16.54 -24.50 -6.08
CA ARG A 143 16.92 -25.86 -5.65
C ARG A 143 17.13 -25.95 -4.13
N HIS A 144 17.25 -24.83 -3.46
CA HIS A 144 17.30 -24.75 -2.01
C HIS A 144 15.86 -24.78 -1.46
N ASP A 145 15.50 -25.87 -0.80
CA ASP A 145 14.11 -26.14 -0.38
C ASP A 145 13.53 -25.02 0.49
N GLU A 146 14.28 -24.51 1.45
CA GLU A 146 13.81 -23.44 2.34
C GLU A 146 13.51 -22.15 1.57
N PHE A 147 14.40 -21.75 0.67
CA PHE A 147 14.17 -20.56 -0.17
C PHE A 147 12.94 -20.74 -1.06
N ARG A 148 12.83 -21.90 -1.72
CA ARG A 148 11.68 -22.23 -2.58
C ARG A 148 10.37 -22.17 -1.80
N GLN A 149 10.32 -22.77 -0.60
CA GLN A 149 9.13 -22.74 0.25
C GLN A 149 8.72 -21.31 0.66
N MET A 150 9.71 -20.45 1.01
CA MET A 150 9.42 -19.06 1.33
C MET A 150 8.86 -18.28 0.13
N VAL A 151 9.37 -18.52 -1.08
CA VAL A 151 8.83 -17.92 -2.30
C VAL A 151 7.42 -18.41 -2.59
N GLU A 152 7.19 -19.72 -2.52
CA GLU A 152 5.85 -20.32 -2.71
C GLU A 152 4.83 -19.79 -1.69
N ASP A 153 5.24 -19.60 -0.45
CA ASP A 153 4.39 -19.01 0.60
C ASP A 153 4.00 -17.56 0.28
N ILE A 154 4.96 -16.73 -0.15
CA ILE A 154 4.69 -15.34 -0.55
C ILE A 154 3.68 -15.31 -1.70
N ILE A 155 3.87 -16.16 -2.71
CA ILE A 155 2.97 -16.26 -3.87
C ILE A 155 1.57 -16.66 -3.42
N ARG A 156 1.44 -17.74 -2.64
CA ARG A 156 0.15 -18.26 -2.18
C ARG A 156 -0.59 -17.25 -1.32
N VAL A 157 0.07 -16.66 -0.35
CA VAL A 157 -0.52 -15.62 0.51
C VAL A 157 -0.96 -14.41 -0.30
N GLY A 158 -0.10 -13.90 -1.18
CA GLY A 158 -0.40 -12.73 -2.01
C GLY A 158 -1.59 -12.97 -2.95
N LEU A 159 -1.63 -14.11 -3.64
CA LEU A 159 -2.74 -14.48 -4.54
C LEU A 159 -4.05 -14.69 -3.78
N THR A 160 -4.02 -15.38 -2.63
CA THR A 160 -5.23 -15.56 -1.80
C THR A 160 -5.76 -14.21 -1.32
N ARG A 161 -4.88 -13.31 -0.86
CA ARG A 161 -5.28 -11.96 -0.47
C ARG A 161 -5.88 -11.17 -1.64
N TYR A 162 -5.29 -11.30 -2.84
CA TYR A 162 -5.83 -10.67 -4.03
C TYR A 162 -7.26 -11.16 -4.33
N GLU A 163 -7.46 -12.46 -4.36
CA GLU A 163 -8.75 -13.09 -4.64
C GLU A 163 -9.81 -12.73 -3.58
N ASP A 164 -9.42 -12.70 -2.31
CA ASP A 164 -10.36 -12.41 -1.20
C ASP A 164 -10.75 -10.94 -1.10
N LYS A 165 -9.80 -10.00 -1.36
CA LYS A 165 -9.96 -8.60 -1.01
C LYS A 165 -9.95 -7.64 -2.21
N PHE A 166 -9.13 -7.91 -3.23
CA PHE A 166 -8.82 -6.94 -4.26
C PHE A 166 -9.33 -7.29 -5.66
N MET A 167 -9.79 -8.51 -5.86
CA MET A 167 -10.35 -8.94 -7.14
C MET A 167 -11.74 -8.34 -7.42
N LYS A 168 -12.49 -7.99 -6.37
CA LYS A 168 -13.84 -7.44 -6.46
C LYS A 168 -13.76 -5.91 -6.66
N THR A 169 -13.76 -5.45 -7.89
CA THR A 169 -13.91 -4.03 -8.22
C THR A 169 -15.33 -3.78 -8.71
N ASP A 170 -16.13 -3.12 -7.89
CA ASP A 170 -17.46 -2.64 -8.31
C ASP A 170 -17.36 -1.36 -9.15
N GLU A 171 -16.18 -0.75 -9.26
CA GLU A 171 -15.93 0.48 -10.01
C GLU A 171 -14.95 0.24 -11.16
N ILE A 172 -15.40 0.49 -12.37
CA ILE A 172 -14.67 0.28 -13.64
C ILE A 172 -13.45 1.22 -13.78
N GLU A 173 -13.37 2.30 -13.01
CA GLU A 173 -12.37 3.37 -13.22
C GLU A 173 -11.26 3.46 -12.16
N SER A 174 -11.29 2.67 -11.11
CA SER A 174 -10.31 2.74 -10.02
C SER A 174 -9.68 1.37 -9.73
N PRO A 175 -8.35 1.28 -9.56
CA PRO A 175 -7.71 0.02 -9.14
C PRO A 175 -7.91 -0.27 -7.64
N PHE A 176 -8.62 0.60 -6.91
CA PHE A 176 -8.83 0.49 -5.48
C PHE A 176 -10.22 -0.04 -5.16
N VAL A 177 -10.30 -0.97 -4.21
CA VAL A 177 -11.55 -1.51 -3.68
C VAL A 177 -11.97 -0.70 -2.47
N LEU A 178 -13.23 -0.25 -2.45
CA LEU A 178 -13.79 0.53 -1.35
C LEU A 178 -13.65 -0.20 -0.01
N TYR A 179 -13.17 0.54 0.99
CA TYR A 179 -13.01 0.13 2.39
C TYR A 179 -11.94 -0.94 2.63
N GLU A 180 -11.21 -1.37 1.59
CA GLU A 180 -10.01 -2.17 1.79
C GLU A 180 -8.82 -1.30 2.22
N LYS A 181 -7.85 -1.93 2.87
CA LYS A 181 -6.67 -1.25 3.44
C LYS A 181 -5.49 -1.26 2.47
N TYR A 182 -4.90 -0.09 2.29
CA TYR A 182 -3.71 0.11 1.45
C TYR A 182 -2.61 0.85 2.22
N SER A 183 -1.38 0.43 2.05
CA SER A 183 -0.22 1.24 2.41
C SER A 183 0.05 2.30 1.33
N ARG A 184 0.85 3.32 1.64
CA ARG A 184 1.31 4.28 0.63
C ARG A 184 2.13 3.62 -0.48
N ARG A 185 2.83 2.53 -0.16
CA ARG A 185 3.55 1.70 -1.13
C ARG A 185 2.58 1.02 -2.09
N ASP A 186 1.49 0.45 -1.58
CA ASP A 186 0.45 -0.17 -2.41
C ASP A 186 -0.18 0.84 -3.38
N VAL A 187 -0.41 2.07 -2.94
CA VAL A 187 -0.88 3.15 -3.82
C VAL A 187 0.12 3.42 -4.94
N SER A 188 1.42 3.51 -4.64
CA SER A 188 2.46 3.69 -5.65
C SER A 188 2.51 2.53 -6.65
N LEU A 189 2.34 1.31 -6.16
CA LEU A 189 2.33 0.09 -6.97
C LEU A 189 1.14 0.05 -7.93
N LEU A 190 -0.08 0.28 -7.41
CA LEU A 190 -1.32 0.28 -8.19
C LEU A 190 -1.37 1.40 -9.23
N MET A 191 -0.77 2.56 -8.92
CA MET A 191 -0.70 3.70 -9.82
C MET A 191 0.47 3.63 -10.82
N ASN A 192 1.21 2.52 -10.86
CA ASN A 192 2.36 2.31 -11.76
C ASN A 192 3.38 3.47 -11.73
N CYS A 193 3.77 3.91 -10.53
CA CYS A 193 4.63 5.08 -10.34
C CYS A 193 6.10 4.87 -10.75
N GLY A 194 6.49 3.68 -11.22
CA GLY A 194 7.88 3.33 -11.55
C GLY A 194 8.81 3.22 -10.34
N LYS A 195 8.43 3.81 -9.21
CA LYS A 195 9.14 3.70 -7.91
C LYS A 195 8.17 3.83 -6.75
N ASP A 196 8.62 3.44 -5.57
CA ASP A 196 7.88 3.63 -4.33
C ASP A 196 7.92 5.10 -3.88
N LEU A 197 6.79 5.76 -3.93
CA LEU A 197 6.62 7.16 -3.51
C LEU A 197 6.19 7.30 -2.03
N SER A 198 6.13 6.21 -1.26
CA SER A 198 5.60 6.23 0.12
C SER A 198 6.29 7.25 1.03
N SER A 199 7.59 7.51 0.82
CA SER A 199 8.37 8.49 1.58
C SER A 199 8.02 9.95 1.31
N VAL A 200 7.26 10.24 0.25
CA VAL A 200 6.84 11.60 -0.13
C VAL A 200 5.32 11.77 -0.17
N MET A 201 4.56 10.78 0.28
CA MET A 201 3.10 10.80 0.37
C MET A 201 2.62 11.23 1.76
N PHE A 202 3.06 12.38 2.25
CA PHE A 202 2.62 12.90 3.54
C PHE A 202 1.49 13.91 3.37
N GLY A 203 0.30 13.54 3.87
CA GLY A 203 -0.91 14.35 3.80
C GLY A 203 -1.56 14.33 2.41
N MET A 204 -0.83 14.64 1.34
CA MET A 204 -1.33 14.65 -0.01
C MET A 204 -0.26 14.26 -1.02
N LYS A 205 -0.65 13.59 -2.10
CA LYS A 205 0.21 13.35 -3.26
C LYS A 205 -0.61 13.34 -4.54
N ARG A 206 -0.20 14.13 -5.53
CA ARG A 206 -0.71 14.07 -6.90
C ARG A 206 0.11 13.09 -7.73
N ILE A 207 -0.57 12.23 -8.47
CA ILE A 207 0.00 11.27 -9.43
C ILE A 207 -0.79 11.45 -10.72
N VAL A 208 -0.23 12.15 -11.68
CA VAL A 208 -0.85 12.51 -12.97
C VAL A 208 -2.21 13.23 -12.76
N ASP A 209 -3.32 12.56 -13.02
CA ASP A 209 -4.68 13.10 -12.93
C ASP A 209 -5.36 12.81 -11.59
N ASP A 210 -4.72 12.03 -10.75
CA ASP A 210 -5.23 11.59 -9.45
C ASP A 210 -4.53 12.33 -8.32
N VAL A 211 -5.28 12.80 -7.33
CA VAL A 211 -4.73 13.27 -6.06
C VAL A 211 -5.21 12.37 -4.94
N PHE A 212 -4.28 11.93 -4.12
CA PHE A 212 -4.53 11.08 -2.95
C PHE A 212 -4.33 11.90 -1.70
N ILE A 213 -5.35 11.92 -0.83
CA ILE A 213 -5.31 12.57 0.47
C ILE A 213 -5.26 11.49 1.55
N PHE A 214 -4.21 11.54 2.39
CA PHE A 214 -3.96 10.59 3.46
C PHE A 214 -4.21 11.26 4.81
N VAL A 215 -5.19 10.78 5.55
CA VAL A 215 -5.62 11.34 6.82
C VAL A 215 -5.44 10.32 7.95
N THR A 216 -4.86 10.78 9.06
CA THR A 216 -4.94 10.09 10.35
C THR A 216 -6.03 10.73 11.17
N TYR A 217 -7.09 9.96 11.50
CA TYR A 217 -8.30 10.48 12.15
C TYR A 217 -8.03 10.96 13.58
N HIS A 218 -7.34 10.14 14.38
CA HIS A 218 -6.86 10.50 15.72
C HIS A 218 -5.34 10.63 15.70
N LYS A 219 -4.83 11.83 15.55
CA LYS A 219 -3.40 12.11 15.63
C LYS A 219 -2.96 12.05 17.09
N GLU A 220 -1.86 11.35 17.38
CA GLU A 220 -1.21 11.45 18.68
C GLU A 220 -0.64 12.87 18.80
N LYS A 221 -1.29 13.70 19.62
CA LYS A 221 -0.71 14.97 20.05
C LYS A 221 0.15 14.68 21.27
N SER A 222 1.31 15.34 21.37
CA SER A 222 2.04 15.42 22.63
C SER A 222 1.09 15.96 23.73
N ASP A 223 1.27 15.54 24.97
CA ASP A 223 0.37 15.91 26.08
C ASP A 223 0.21 17.43 26.26
N ASP A 224 1.16 18.22 25.76
CA ASP A 224 1.15 19.70 25.80
C ASP A 224 0.32 20.35 24.67
N GLU A 225 -0.15 19.61 23.67
CA GLU A 225 -0.84 20.16 22.49
C GLU A 225 -2.33 19.82 22.41
N ARG A 226 -2.92 19.28 23.48
CA ARG A 226 -4.33 18.86 23.49
C ARG A 226 -5.25 20.07 23.71
N ASN A 227 -5.69 20.69 22.64
CA ASN A 227 -6.82 21.61 22.70
C ASN A 227 -8.13 20.81 22.69
N TYR A 228 -8.88 20.91 23.77
CA TYR A 228 -10.23 20.36 23.87
C TYR A 228 -11.22 21.52 23.75
N VAL A 229 -12.15 21.41 22.81
CA VAL A 229 -13.33 22.29 22.74
C VAL A 229 -14.51 21.47 23.25
N ASP A 230 -15.16 21.93 24.33
CA ASP A 230 -16.31 21.28 24.97
C ASP A 230 -16.11 19.79 25.33
N GLY A 231 -14.89 19.41 25.76
CA GLY A 231 -14.58 18.04 26.17
C GLY A 231 -14.41 17.04 25.01
N LYS A 232 -14.50 17.50 23.76
CA LYS A 232 -14.19 16.70 22.57
C LYS A 232 -12.84 17.13 21.99
N PRO A 233 -12.02 16.18 21.51
CA PRO A 233 -10.80 16.52 20.80
C PRO A 233 -11.14 17.41 19.60
N ASP A 234 -10.42 18.52 19.42
CA ASP A 234 -10.54 19.38 18.24
C ASP A 234 -9.87 18.68 17.06
N TYR A 235 -10.62 17.77 16.42
CA TYR A 235 -10.20 17.11 15.19
C TYR A 235 -10.62 17.97 14.01
N ALA A 236 -9.64 18.57 13.37
CA ALA A 236 -9.85 19.32 12.15
C ALA A 236 -10.26 18.43 10.95
N ASP A 237 -9.88 17.14 11.00
CA ASP A 237 -10.15 16.16 9.95
C ASP A 237 -11.20 15.15 10.46
N ALA A 238 -12.45 15.26 10.00
CA ALA A 238 -13.54 14.41 10.51
C ALA A 238 -14.68 14.24 9.50
N PHE A 239 -15.36 13.09 9.58
CA PHE A 239 -16.67 12.90 8.96
C PHE A 239 -17.75 13.61 9.79
N GLU A 240 -18.57 14.46 9.13
CA GLU A 240 -19.78 15.03 9.72
C GLU A 240 -20.92 14.02 9.72
N ASP A 241 -21.03 13.30 8.61
CA ASP A 241 -21.94 12.19 8.38
C ASP A 241 -21.25 11.14 7.47
N ASN A 242 -21.99 10.22 6.91
CA ASN A 242 -21.42 9.19 6.03
C ASN A 242 -21.06 9.68 4.62
N MET A 243 -21.33 10.93 4.28
CA MET A 243 -21.06 11.51 2.96
C MET A 243 -20.15 12.73 2.99
N ILE A 244 -20.15 13.48 4.09
CA ILE A 244 -19.43 14.76 4.20
C ILE A 244 -18.19 14.58 5.08
N PHE A 245 -17.05 14.93 4.53
CA PHE A 245 -15.77 14.92 5.23
C PHE A 245 -15.16 16.32 5.28
N ARG A 246 -14.68 16.73 6.44
CA ARG A 246 -13.89 17.96 6.62
C ARG A 246 -12.42 17.62 6.70
N TRP A 247 -11.63 18.42 6.03
CA TRP A 247 -10.18 18.24 5.99
C TRP A 247 -9.47 19.58 6.06
N ASP A 248 -8.43 19.67 6.87
CA ASP A 248 -7.53 20.81 6.93
C ASP A 248 -6.28 20.57 6.08
N SER A 249 -5.89 21.55 5.27
CA SER A 249 -4.62 21.50 4.56
C SER A 249 -3.44 21.51 5.53
N LYS A 250 -2.27 21.14 5.02
CA LYS A 250 -1.02 21.32 5.78
C LYS A 250 -0.84 22.77 6.21
N ILE A 251 -0.37 23.01 7.43
CA ILE A 251 -0.05 24.35 7.97
C ILE A 251 0.94 25.06 7.02
N GLY A 252 0.66 26.31 6.69
CA GLY A 252 1.39 27.13 5.73
C GLY A 252 0.86 27.06 4.30
N MET A 253 -0.19 26.26 4.03
CA MET A 253 -0.76 26.07 2.69
C MET A 253 -2.09 26.84 2.57
N GLY A 254 -2.04 28.07 2.03
CA GLY A 254 -3.23 28.83 1.66
C GLY A 254 -3.78 28.43 0.28
N ILE A 255 -4.90 29.04 -0.11
CA ILE A 255 -5.63 28.73 -1.37
C ILE A 255 -4.72 28.84 -2.60
N GLU A 256 -3.85 29.83 -2.65
CA GLU A 256 -2.94 30.08 -3.79
C GLU A 256 -1.71 29.18 -3.80
N SER A 257 -1.51 28.34 -2.80
CA SER A 257 -0.37 27.43 -2.74
C SER A 257 -0.43 26.37 -3.83
N ASN A 258 0.74 25.94 -4.32
CA ASN A 258 0.80 24.81 -5.27
C ASN A 258 0.14 23.54 -4.72
N TYR A 259 0.26 23.33 -3.40
CA TYR A 259 -0.38 22.23 -2.70
C TYR A 259 -1.91 22.25 -2.91
N MET A 260 -2.57 23.37 -2.67
CA MET A 260 -4.02 23.48 -2.87
C MET A 260 -4.40 23.47 -4.36
N LYS A 261 -3.60 24.04 -5.24
CA LYS A 261 -3.80 23.97 -6.69
C LYS A 261 -3.76 22.53 -7.19
N GLU A 262 -2.82 21.72 -6.71
CA GLU A 262 -2.76 20.28 -7.05
C GLU A 262 -4.04 19.54 -6.61
N VAL A 263 -4.56 19.83 -5.43
CA VAL A 263 -5.79 19.22 -4.92
C VAL A 263 -7.01 19.66 -5.72
N THR A 264 -7.20 20.97 -5.90
CA THR A 264 -8.42 21.52 -6.50
C THR A 264 -8.53 21.23 -8.00
N THR A 265 -7.39 21.19 -8.72
CA THR A 265 -7.36 20.99 -10.18
C THR A 265 -7.25 19.52 -10.60
N ALA A 266 -7.02 18.58 -9.69
CA ALA A 266 -6.95 17.17 -10.05
C ALA A 266 -8.32 16.67 -10.55
N PRO A 267 -8.39 15.99 -11.70
CA PRO A 267 -9.63 15.40 -12.21
C PRO A 267 -10.26 14.40 -11.23
N ARG A 268 -9.45 13.54 -10.61
CA ARG A 268 -9.90 12.55 -9.62
C ARG A 268 -9.24 12.81 -8.27
N LYS A 269 -10.04 12.74 -7.22
CA LYS A 269 -9.59 13.00 -5.84
C LYS A 269 -9.97 11.83 -4.97
N HIS A 270 -8.99 11.24 -4.29
CA HIS A 270 -9.11 10.02 -3.50
C HIS A 270 -8.84 10.29 -2.03
N LEU A 271 -9.68 9.73 -1.16
CA LEU A 271 -9.51 9.83 0.29
C LEU A 271 -9.09 8.48 0.88
N LEU A 272 -8.02 8.49 1.64
CA LEU A 272 -7.53 7.36 2.42
C LEU A 272 -7.40 7.77 3.89
N VAL A 273 -8.04 7.00 4.78
CA VAL A 273 -8.13 7.33 6.21
C VAL A 273 -7.68 6.16 7.06
N LYS A 274 -6.85 6.42 8.06
CA LYS A 274 -6.55 5.48 9.14
C LYS A 274 -7.00 6.04 10.49
N LYS A 275 -7.32 5.14 11.44
CA LYS A 275 -7.85 5.55 12.74
C LYS A 275 -6.81 6.33 13.56
N SER A 276 -5.58 5.81 13.65
CA SER A 276 -4.53 6.40 14.51
C SER A 276 -3.13 6.19 13.92
N ASP A 277 -2.13 6.77 14.56
CA ASP A 277 -0.73 6.61 14.17
C ASP A 277 -0.19 5.19 14.42
N ALA A 278 -0.84 4.40 15.28
CA ALA A 278 -0.53 2.99 15.49
C ALA A 278 -0.77 2.14 14.21
N GLU A 279 -1.69 2.57 13.33
CA GLU A 279 -1.95 1.90 12.06
C GLU A 279 -0.96 2.35 10.96
N SER A 280 -0.51 1.41 10.13
CA SER A 280 0.35 1.70 8.97
C SER A 280 -0.43 1.87 7.68
N ASN A 281 -1.59 1.20 7.57
CA ASN A 281 -2.42 1.15 6.38
C ASN A 281 -3.66 2.02 6.54
N PHE A 282 -4.15 2.51 5.41
CA PHE A 282 -5.30 3.41 5.33
C PHE A 282 -6.46 2.69 4.65
N TYR A 283 -7.66 2.86 5.16
CA TYR A 283 -8.89 2.49 4.45
C TYR A 283 -9.10 3.40 3.26
N TYR A 284 -9.34 2.83 2.09
CA TYR A 284 -9.73 3.59 0.92
C TYR A 284 -11.21 3.95 1.01
N MET A 285 -11.50 5.24 1.10
CA MET A 285 -12.85 5.77 1.30
C MET A 285 -13.56 6.10 -0.02
N GLY A 286 -12.89 5.94 -1.15
CA GLY A 286 -13.41 6.29 -2.46
C GLY A 286 -12.99 7.67 -2.96
N THR A 287 -13.62 8.09 -4.02
CA THR A 287 -13.44 9.42 -4.63
C THR A 287 -14.43 10.44 -4.06
N PHE A 288 -14.11 11.72 -4.24
CA PHE A 288 -14.93 12.81 -3.72
C PHE A 288 -14.89 14.06 -4.60
N ASP A 289 -15.89 14.93 -4.41
CA ASP A 289 -15.91 16.29 -4.93
C ASP A 289 -15.69 17.32 -3.81
N ILE A 290 -15.03 18.42 -4.14
CA ILE A 290 -14.85 19.53 -3.23
C ILE A 290 -16.11 20.40 -3.28
N LEU A 291 -16.75 20.61 -2.12
CA LEU A 291 -17.91 21.48 -1.96
C LEU A 291 -17.52 22.91 -1.62
N ASP A 292 -16.54 23.08 -0.75
CA ASP A 292 -16.13 24.39 -0.26
C ASP A 292 -14.64 24.40 0.13
N VAL A 293 -13.99 25.54 -0.08
CA VAL A 293 -12.59 25.78 0.36
C VAL A 293 -12.53 27.18 0.98
N LYS A 294 -12.16 27.25 2.24
CA LYS A 294 -11.99 28.53 2.96
C LYS A 294 -10.58 28.65 3.50
N GLU A 295 -9.94 29.79 3.26
CA GLU A 295 -8.68 30.13 3.89
C GLU A 295 -8.91 30.54 5.35
N ASP A 296 -8.10 30.02 6.27
CA ASP A 296 -8.10 30.30 7.69
C ASP A 296 -6.66 30.39 8.20
N GLN A 297 -6.47 30.61 9.47
CA GLN A 297 -5.16 30.68 10.12
C GLN A 297 -5.09 29.68 11.27
N LYS A 298 -3.94 29.03 11.43
CA LYS A 298 -3.64 28.13 12.53
C LYS A 298 -2.22 28.36 13.04
N GLU A 299 -2.02 28.26 14.33
CA GLU A 299 -0.70 28.38 14.93
C GLU A 299 0.14 27.14 14.59
N ASP A 300 1.41 27.37 14.23
CA ASP A 300 2.41 26.31 14.12
C ASP A 300 2.99 25.93 15.50
N ASN A 301 3.89 24.96 15.55
CA ASN A 301 4.54 24.50 16.78
C ASN A 301 5.35 25.59 17.54
N LYS A 302 5.51 26.77 16.94
CA LYS A 302 6.19 27.94 17.52
C LYS A 302 5.23 29.04 17.92
N GLY A 303 3.91 28.80 17.84
CA GLY A 303 2.88 29.80 18.12
C GLY A 303 2.74 30.87 17.04
N ILE A 304 3.24 30.62 15.81
CA ILE A 304 3.16 31.55 14.69
C ILE A 304 1.92 31.22 13.86
N LEU A 305 1.02 32.20 13.70
CA LEU A 305 -0.16 32.06 12.83
C LEU A 305 0.27 31.89 11.37
N LYS A 306 -0.19 30.82 10.76
CA LYS A 306 0.04 30.48 9.35
C LYS A 306 -1.25 30.12 8.66
N LYS A 307 -1.30 30.36 7.35
CA LYS A 307 -2.45 30.01 6.52
C LYS A 307 -2.69 28.51 6.50
N ILE A 308 -3.96 28.14 6.54
CA ILE A 308 -4.47 26.82 6.22
C ILE A 308 -5.69 26.96 5.32
N CYS A 309 -6.09 25.88 4.65
CA CYS A 309 -7.37 25.78 3.98
C CYS A 309 -8.24 24.75 4.68
N LYS A 310 -9.44 25.16 5.07
CA LYS A 310 -10.51 24.27 5.51
C LYS A 310 -11.30 23.84 4.28
N VAL A 311 -11.33 22.55 4.02
CA VAL A 311 -11.93 21.95 2.84
C VAL A 311 -13.09 21.06 3.27
N VAL A 312 -14.24 21.27 2.63
CA VAL A 312 -15.43 20.41 2.79
C VAL A 312 -15.58 19.60 1.52
N VAL A 313 -15.64 18.29 1.66
CA VAL A 313 -15.77 17.38 0.53
C VAL A 313 -16.98 16.48 0.68
N LYS A 314 -17.55 16.10 -0.46
CA LYS A 314 -18.64 15.14 -0.55
C LYS A 314 -18.13 13.86 -1.19
N MET A 315 -18.23 12.75 -0.47
CA MET A 315 -17.87 11.43 -0.97
C MET A 315 -18.84 11.00 -2.09
N HIS A 316 -18.34 10.28 -3.09
CA HIS A 316 -19.19 9.68 -4.13
C HIS A 316 -19.96 8.46 -3.60
N HIS A 317 -19.45 7.79 -2.58
CA HIS A 317 -20.07 6.65 -1.92
C HIS A 317 -20.22 6.91 -0.41
N PRO A 318 -21.37 6.55 0.19
CA PRO A 318 -21.56 6.68 1.63
C PRO A 318 -20.63 5.72 2.38
N VAL A 319 -19.93 6.24 3.38
CA VAL A 319 -19.09 5.41 4.24
C VAL A 319 -19.95 4.42 5.02
N ARG A 320 -19.54 3.15 5.09
CA ARG A 320 -20.23 2.12 5.87
C ARG A 320 -20.30 2.52 7.34
N ASP A 321 -21.46 2.27 7.96
CA ASP A 321 -21.70 2.67 9.36
C ASP A 321 -20.72 2.02 10.35
N ASP A 322 -20.36 0.74 10.14
CA ASP A 322 -19.39 0.04 10.99
C ASP A 322 -18.00 0.69 10.94
N LEU A 323 -17.55 1.09 9.75
CA LEU A 323 -16.26 1.76 9.55
C LEU A 323 -16.30 3.19 10.12
N LEU A 324 -17.41 3.90 9.93
CA LEU A 324 -17.58 5.24 10.49
C LEU A 324 -17.55 5.21 12.03
N CYS A 325 -18.29 4.28 12.65
CA CYS A 325 -18.25 4.04 14.09
C CYS A 325 -16.84 3.69 14.58
N TYR A 326 -16.14 2.83 13.84
CA TYR A 326 -14.75 2.47 14.16
C TYR A 326 -13.83 3.70 14.18
N LEU A 327 -13.89 4.53 13.14
CA LEU A 327 -13.04 5.73 13.02
C LEU A 327 -13.36 6.75 14.11
N GLN A 328 -14.63 6.93 14.47
CA GLN A 328 -15.10 7.91 15.45
C GLN A 328 -14.93 7.46 16.91
N SER A 329 -14.79 6.15 17.17
CA SER A 329 -14.59 5.63 18.52
C SER A 329 -13.25 6.07 19.10
N THR A 330 -13.22 6.34 20.42
CA THR A 330 -12.01 6.79 21.12
C THR A 330 -10.97 5.69 21.23
N ILE A 331 -9.67 6.04 21.29
CA ILE A 331 -8.56 5.07 21.37
C ILE A 331 -8.56 4.30 22.71
N LYS A 332 -9.19 4.85 23.76
CA LYS A 332 -9.19 4.28 25.12
C LYS A 332 -10.11 3.07 25.30
N GLU A 333 -11.03 2.80 24.37
CA GLU A 333 -12.01 1.70 24.51
C GLU A 333 -11.46 0.33 24.07
N ASN A 334 -10.23 0.25 23.55
CA ASN A 334 -9.62 -0.99 23.04
C ASN A 334 -8.48 -1.54 23.93
N LEU A 335 -8.39 -1.11 25.20
CA LEU A 335 -7.36 -1.57 26.15
C LEU A 335 -7.96 -2.38 27.33
N GLU A 336 -9.20 -2.87 27.22
CA GLU A 336 -9.79 -3.83 28.15
C GLU A 336 -9.97 -5.22 27.52
#